data_9659a22c508044a5dc05b3d1346d3d65
#
_entry.id   9659a22c508044a5dc05b3d1346d3d65
#
_cell.length_a   1.000
_cell.length_b   1.000
_cell.length_c   1.000
_cell.angle_alpha   90.00
_cell.angle_beta   90.00
_cell.angle_gamma   90.00
#
_symmetry.space_group_name_H-M   'P 1'
#
loop_
_entity.id
_entity.type
_entity.pdbx_description
1 polymer ?
#
loop_
_entity_poly.entity_id
_entity_poly.type
_entity_poly.pdbx_seq_one_letter_code
_entity_poly.pdbx_strand_id
1 'polypeptide(L)'
;FPNPSVGCLIVKNNKILSKGVTAPAGRPHAEEIALRIAGNKSKGGTMYVTLEPCYHKSHNGSCTDQIIKSCIKKIFIAKVDPDPRTNKKSIKKFKKNNIYTNVGITEKKTDLLNRFFGSYFVPSLGISYVYFPY
;
A
#
# COMPACT_ATOMS: atom_id res chain seq x y z
N PHE A 1 1.63 -2.12 -21.28
CA PHE A 1 1.45 -3.25 -20.38
C PHE A 1 0.58 -2.85 -19.21
N PRO A 2 -0.28 -3.71 -18.72
CA PRO A 2 -1.14 -3.34 -17.60
C PRO A 2 -0.27 -2.94 -16.40
N ASN A 3 -0.69 -1.90 -15.70
CA ASN A 3 -0.09 -1.50 -14.44
C ASN A 3 -0.14 -2.66 -13.46
N PRO A 4 0.88 -2.84 -12.61
CA PRO A 4 0.84 -3.90 -11.61
C PRO A 4 -0.38 -3.71 -10.71
N SER A 5 -1.07 -4.79 -10.43
CA SER A 5 -2.14 -4.77 -9.44
C SER A 5 -1.54 -4.66 -8.05
N VAL A 6 -1.90 -3.62 -7.34
CA VAL A 6 -1.45 -3.37 -5.98
C VAL A 6 -2.57 -3.70 -5.02
N GLY A 7 -2.22 -4.31 -3.90
CA GLY A 7 -3.15 -4.54 -2.81
C GLY A 7 -2.77 -3.71 -1.60
N CYS A 8 -3.77 -3.24 -0.86
CA CYS A 8 -3.59 -2.42 0.32
C CYS A 8 -4.59 -2.80 1.42
N LEU A 9 -4.09 -2.91 2.65
CA LEU A 9 -4.92 -3.13 3.84
C LEU A 9 -4.66 -2.00 4.83
N ILE A 10 -5.73 -1.56 5.51
CA ILE A 10 -5.61 -0.67 6.66
C ILE A 10 -6.15 -1.41 7.87
N VAL A 11 -5.32 -1.50 8.91
CA VAL A 11 -5.60 -2.24 10.14
C VAL A 11 -5.47 -1.30 11.32
N LYS A 12 -6.36 -1.44 12.31
CA LYS A 12 -6.29 -0.71 13.56
C LYS A 12 -6.93 -1.53 14.67
N ASN A 13 -6.26 -1.58 15.83
CA ASN A 13 -6.74 -2.36 16.99
C ASN A 13 -7.04 -3.80 16.63
N ASN A 14 -6.15 -4.44 15.86
CA ASN A 14 -6.27 -5.83 15.40
C ASN A 14 -7.49 -6.09 14.49
N LYS A 15 -8.09 -5.04 13.95
CA LYS A 15 -9.23 -5.17 13.03
C LYS A 15 -8.85 -4.59 11.67
N ILE A 16 -9.28 -5.27 10.61
CA ILE A 16 -9.13 -4.74 9.26
C ILE A 16 -10.24 -3.72 9.03
N LEU A 17 -9.84 -2.47 8.82
CA LEU A 17 -10.78 -1.38 8.54
C LEU A 17 -11.20 -1.38 7.08
N SER A 18 -10.25 -1.64 6.19
CA SER A 18 -10.51 -1.57 4.75
C SER A 18 -9.47 -2.34 3.98
N LYS A 19 -9.83 -2.69 2.75
CA LYS A 19 -8.91 -3.20 1.76
C LYS A 19 -9.12 -2.47 0.44
N GLY A 20 -8.07 -2.33 -0.34
CA GLY A 20 -8.13 -1.72 -1.65
C GLY A 20 -7.30 -2.51 -2.64
N VAL A 21 -7.72 -2.47 -3.89
CA VAL A 21 -7.04 -3.09 -5.01
C VAL A 21 -7.06 -2.09 -6.15
N THR A 22 -5.95 -1.98 -6.87
CA THR A 22 -5.90 -1.09 -8.04
C THR A 22 -7.08 -1.38 -8.97
N ALA A 23 -7.81 -0.33 -9.34
CA ALA A 23 -8.94 -0.47 -10.25
C ALA A 23 -8.49 -0.94 -11.64
N PRO A 24 -9.38 -1.61 -12.41
CA PRO A 24 -9.03 -2.17 -13.72
C PRO A 24 -8.37 -1.19 -14.70
N ALA A 25 -8.74 0.09 -14.63
CA ALA A 25 -8.17 1.15 -15.47
C ALA A 25 -6.84 1.70 -14.94
N GLY A 26 -6.29 1.13 -13.86
CA GLY A 26 -5.06 1.61 -13.23
C GLY A 26 -5.28 2.71 -12.21
N ARG A 27 -6.47 3.27 -12.13
CA ARG A 27 -6.88 4.27 -11.14
C ARG A 27 -8.35 4.08 -10.78
N PRO A 28 -8.74 4.40 -9.52
CA PRO A 28 -7.87 4.83 -8.41
C PRO A 28 -6.90 3.72 -7.95
N HIS A 29 -5.82 4.13 -7.30
CA HIS A 29 -4.85 3.20 -6.73
C HIS A 29 -5.42 2.50 -5.49
N ALA A 30 -4.82 1.36 -5.13
CA ALA A 30 -5.25 0.55 -3.98
C ALA A 30 -5.29 1.37 -2.69
N GLU A 31 -4.28 2.20 -2.45
CA GLU A 31 -4.17 3.04 -1.26
C GLU A 31 -5.31 4.06 -1.20
N GLU A 32 -5.64 4.67 -2.33
CA GLU A 32 -6.75 5.64 -2.41
C GLU A 32 -8.08 4.99 -2.05
N ILE A 33 -8.32 3.80 -2.56
CA ILE A 33 -9.54 3.04 -2.27
C ILE A 33 -9.60 2.69 -0.79
N ALA A 34 -8.52 2.14 -0.23
CA ALA A 34 -8.47 1.74 1.17
C ALA A 34 -8.67 2.94 2.10
N LEU A 35 -8.03 4.07 1.82
CA LEU A 35 -8.17 5.29 2.62
C LEU A 35 -9.58 5.85 2.54
N ARG A 36 -10.21 5.83 1.37
CA ARG A 36 -11.59 6.29 1.20
C ARG A 36 -12.57 5.45 2.02
N ILE A 37 -12.43 4.12 1.98
CA ILE A 37 -13.31 3.21 2.72
C ILE A 37 -13.10 3.38 4.24
N ALA A 38 -11.86 3.45 4.70
CA ALA A 38 -11.57 3.60 6.12
C ALA A 38 -11.98 4.98 6.67
N GLY A 39 -11.87 6.01 5.83
CA GLY A 39 -12.20 7.38 6.24
C GLY A 39 -11.40 7.83 7.46
N ASN A 40 -12.02 8.55 8.37
CA ASN A 40 -11.36 9.07 9.57
C ASN A 40 -10.86 7.98 10.52
N LYS A 41 -11.35 6.76 10.39
CA LYS A 41 -10.91 5.62 11.22
C LYS A 41 -9.47 5.21 10.92
N SER A 42 -8.94 5.61 9.75
CA SER A 42 -7.55 5.32 9.38
C SER A 42 -6.52 6.00 10.27
N LYS A 43 -6.89 7.11 10.92
CA LYS A 43 -5.97 7.86 11.79
C LYS A 43 -5.39 6.98 12.89
N GLY A 44 -4.06 6.93 12.97
CA GLY A 44 -3.34 6.09 13.92
C GLY A 44 -3.25 4.63 13.52
N GLY A 45 -3.79 4.26 12.37
CA GLY A 45 -3.78 2.89 11.88
C GLY A 45 -2.47 2.48 11.22
N THR A 46 -2.45 1.24 10.77
CA THR A 46 -1.32 0.64 10.06
C THR A 46 -1.75 0.27 8.65
N MET A 47 -0.93 0.65 7.68
CA MET A 47 -1.15 0.29 6.28
C MET A 47 -0.19 -0.82 5.85
N TYR A 48 -0.72 -1.80 5.14
CA TYR A 48 0.07 -2.83 4.46
C TYR A 48 -0.16 -2.66 2.98
N VAL A 49 0.90 -2.53 2.21
CA VAL A 49 0.80 -2.32 0.76
C VAL A 49 1.84 -3.17 0.03
N THR A 50 1.45 -3.73 -1.11
CA THR A 50 2.31 -4.65 -1.87
C THR A 50 3.41 -3.95 -2.65
N LEU A 51 3.24 -2.66 -2.95
CA LEU A 51 4.21 -1.87 -3.69
C LEU A 51 4.35 -0.50 -3.05
N GLU A 52 5.53 0.09 -3.10
CA GLU A 52 5.79 1.44 -2.60
C GLU A 52 4.78 2.44 -3.19
N PRO A 53 4.05 3.21 -2.35
CA PRO A 53 3.08 4.18 -2.83
C PRO A 53 3.69 5.22 -3.76
N CYS A 54 2.94 5.63 -4.77
CA CYS A 54 3.44 6.59 -5.75
C CYS A 54 3.83 7.92 -5.10
N TYR A 55 4.91 8.50 -5.58
CA TYR A 55 5.45 9.76 -5.09
C TYR A 55 5.08 10.92 -6.01
N HIS A 56 4.97 10.67 -7.30
CA HIS A 56 4.65 11.70 -8.30
C HIS A 56 3.18 12.10 -8.21
N LYS A 57 2.91 13.38 -8.43
CA LYS A 57 1.56 13.93 -8.29
C LYS A 57 0.65 13.56 -9.44
N SER A 58 -0.60 13.31 -9.13
CA SER A 58 -1.72 13.23 -10.04
C SER A 58 -2.76 14.30 -9.66
N HIS A 59 -3.95 14.29 -10.28
CA HIS A 59 -5.02 15.25 -9.98
C HIS A 59 -5.37 15.32 -8.49
N ASN A 60 -5.28 14.20 -7.77
CA ASN A 60 -5.66 14.10 -6.36
C ASN A 60 -4.44 14.09 -5.43
N GLY A 61 -3.27 14.50 -5.92
CA GLY A 61 -2.03 14.34 -5.19
C GLY A 61 -1.47 12.93 -5.31
N SER A 62 -0.29 12.71 -4.76
CA SER A 62 0.31 11.36 -4.73
C SER A 62 -0.33 10.53 -3.63
N CYS A 63 -0.25 9.20 -3.77
CA CYS A 63 -0.67 8.31 -2.68
C CYS A 63 0.14 8.59 -1.41
N THR A 64 1.42 8.91 -1.55
CA THR A 64 2.28 9.30 -0.44
C THR A 64 1.69 10.47 0.34
N ASP A 65 1.28 11.54 -0.36
CA ASP A 65 0.69 12.71 0.28
C ASP A 65 -0.64 12.38 0.97
N GLN A 66 -1.46 11.57 0.33
CA GLN A 66 -2.76 11.15 0.90
C GLN A 66 -2.57 10.32 2.17
N ILE A 67 -1.59 9.41 2.18
CA ILE A 67 -1.28 8.59 3.35
C ILE A 67 -0.82 9.48 4.51
N ILE A 68 0.07 10.44 4.25
CA ILE A 68 0.53 11.39 5.28
C ILE A 68 -0.64 12.19 5.84
N LYS A 69 -1.50 12.71 4.97
CA LYS A 69 -2.70 13.47 5.39
C LYS A 69 -3.65 12.65 6.25
N SER A 70 -3.75 11.35 5.99
CA SER A 70 -4.67 10.46 6.72
C SER A 70 -4.20 10.16 8.14
N CYS A 71 -2.99 10.56 8.50
CA CYS A 71 -2.39 10.29 9.81
C CYS A 71 -2.20 8.80 10.10
N ILE A 72 -1.95 8.00 9.08
CA ILE A 72 -1.47 6.63 9.24
C ILE A 72 -0.17 6.67 10.04
N LYS A 73 -0.03 5.78 11.01
CA LYS A 73 1.11 5.78 11.93
C LYS A 73 2.23 4.85 11.50
N LYS A 74 1.88 3.74 10.86
CA LYS A 74 2.83 2.71 10.42
C LYS A 74 2.49 2.27 9.01
N ILE A 75 3.51 2.02 8.21
CA ILE A 75 3.33 1.46 6.88
C ILE A 75 4.34 0.33 6.63
N PHE A 76 3.84 -0.78 6.12
CA PHE A 76 4.64 -1.93 5.72
C PHE A 76 4.52 -2.09 4.21
N ILE A 77 5.65 -2.01 3.52
CA ILE A 77 5.75 -2.04 2.06
C ILE A 77 6.44 -3.34 1.66
N ALA A 78 5.81 -4.13 0.78
CA ALA A 78 6.40 -5.38 0.34
C ALA A 78 7.61 -5.16 -0.56
N LYS A 79 7.51 -4.23 -1.50
CA LYS A 79 8.54 -4.00 -2.49
C LYS A 79 8.66 -2.53 -2.87
N VAL A 80 9.91 -2.09 -3.07
CA VAL A 80 10.22 -0.76 -3.58
C VAL A 80 9.78 -0.65 -5.04
N ASP A 81 9.20 0.48 -5.42
CA ASP A 81 8.83 0.75 -6.79
C ASP A 81 10.10 0.97 -7.63
N PRO A 82 10.29 0.26 -8.74
CA PRO A 82 11.43 0.49 -9.62
C PRO A 82 11.35 1.80 -10.41
N ASP A 83 10.18 2.44 -10.48
CA ASP A 83 10.00 3.71 -11.19
C ASP A 83 10.86 4.79 -10.55
N PRO A 84 11.80 5.44 -11.30
CA PRO A 84 12.69 6.46 -10.75
C PRO A 84 11.94 7.64 -10.13
N ARG A 85 10.70 7.90 -10.53
CA ARG A 85 9.88 8.98 -9.97
C ARG A 85 9.44 8.68 -8.54
N THR A 86 9.41 7.40 -8.16
CA THR A 86 8.96 6.95 -6.85
C THR A 86 10.09 6.31 -6.03
N ASN A 87 10.99 5.57 -6.67
CA ASN A 87 11.99 4.69 -6.04
C ASN A 87 12.58 5.27 -4.74
N LYS A 88 12.19 4.69 -3.61
CA LYS A 88 12.59 5.07 -2.25
C LYS A 88 12.21 6.49 -1.82
N LYS A 89 11.60 7.30 -2.67
CA LYS A 89 11.27 8.68 -2.34
C LYS A 89 10.12 8.77 -1.35
N SER A 90 9.09 7.95 -1.53
CA SER A 90 7.97 7.89 -0.59
C SER A 90 8.41 7.37 0.77
N ILE A 91 9.30 6.36 0.80
CA ILE A 91 9.85 5.82 2.05
C ILE A 91 10.54 6.92 2.84
N LYS A 92 11.40 7.72 2.19
CA LYS A 92 12.06 8.85 2.83
C LYS A 92 11.06 9.86 3.38
N LYS A 93 10.04 10.18 2.61
CA LYS A 93 9.01 11.15 3.02
C LYS A 93 8.19 10.65 4.20
N PHE A 94 7.83 9.38 4.23
CA PHE A 94 7.14 8.77 5.38
C PHE A 94 7.98 8.90 6.64
N LYS A 95 9.25 8.51 6.58
CA LYS A 95 10.16 8.59 7.74
C LYS A 95 10.32 10.02 8.22
N LYS A 96 10.43 10.98 7.29
CA LYS A 96 10.52 12.41 7.62
C LYS A 96 9.27 12.93 8.32
N ASN A 97 8.12 12.32 8.07
CA ASN A 97 6.84 12.68 8.67
C ASN A 97 6.49 11.78 9.87
N ASN A 98 7.47 11.12 10.46
CA ASN A 98 7.32 10.27 11.65
C ASN A 98 6.37 9.09 11.46
N ILE A 99 6.27 8.59 10.24
CA ILE A 99 5.55 7.35 9.95
C ILE A 99 6.55 6.20 10.01
N TYR A 100 6.31 5.25 10.92
CA TYR A 100 7.14 4.05 10.97
C TYR A 100 7.02 3.31 9.64
N THR A 101 8.14 3.08 8.97
CA THR A 101 8.16 2.50 7.62
C THR A 101 9.08 1.28 7.60
N ASN A 102 8.56 0.14 7.18
CA ASN A 102 9.32 -1.08 7.03
C ASN A 102 9.13 -1.64 5.62
N VAL A 103 10.23 -1.98 4.98
CA VAL A 103 10.24 -2.55 3.62
C VAL A 103 10.69 -3.99 3.69
N GLY A 104 10.06 -4.83 2.89
CA GLY A 104 10.27 -6.27 2.99
C GLY A 104 9.33 -6.85 4.04
N ILE A 105 8.31 -7.56 3.59
CA ILE A 105 7.27 -8.07 4.48
C ILE A 105 7.74 -9.38 5.10
N THR A 106 7.68 -9.49 6.43
CA THR A 106 7.96 -10.73 7.14
C THR A 106 6.91 -11.79 6.81
N GLU A 107 7.25 -13.06 7.06
CA GLU A 107 6.36 -14.18 6.79
C GLU A 107 4.96 -14.02 7.40
N LYS A 108 4.87 -13.55 8.66
CA LYS A 108 3.59 -13.29 9.33
C LYS A 108 2.72 -12.25 8.61
N LYS A 109 3.35 -11.19 8.11
CA LYS A 109 2.65 -10.12 7.39
C LYS A 109 2.25 -10.54 5.99
N THR A 110 3.06 -11.40 5.36
CA THR A 110 2.72 -12.04 4.11
C THR A 110 1.47 -12.90 4.25
N ASP A 111 1.35 -13.66 5.34
CA ASP A 111 0.18 -14.48 5.61
C ASP A 111 -1.09 -13.63 5.72
N LEU A 112 -0.99 -12.47 6.35
CA LEU A 112 -2.11 -11.53 6.44
C LEU A 112 -2.54 -11.06 5.05
N LEU A 113 -1.61 -10.66 4.21
CA LEU A 113 -1.89 -10.24 2.84
C LEU A 113 -2.47 -11.40 2.01
N ASN A 114 -1.90 -12.59 2.12
CA ASN A 114 -2.38 -13.77 1.41
C ASN A 114 -3.81 -14.15 1.84
N ARG A 115 -4.14 -13.98 3.11
CA ARG A 115 -5.48 -14.27 3.61
C ARG A 115 -6.55 -13.40 2.94
N PHE A 116 -6.22 -12.15 2.61
CA PHE A 116 -7.15 -11.19 2.05
C PHE A 116 -7.09 -11.06 0.54
N PHE A 117 -5.91 -11.32 -0.05
CA PHE A 117 -5.69 -11.18 -1.48
C PHE A 117 -5.46 -12.53 -2.18
N GLY A 118 -5.56 -13.64 -1.42
CA GLY A 118 -5.39 -14.98 -1.98
C GLY A 118 -3.92 -15.33 -2.22
N SER A 119 -3.71 -16.55 -2.74
CA SER A 119 -2.38 -17.13 -2.93
C SER A 119 -1.58 -16.52 -4.09
N TYR A 120 -2.06 -15.44 -4.64
CA TYR A 120 -1.40 -14.75 -5.77
C TYR A 120 -0.28 -13.81 -5.34
N PHE A 121 -0.14 -13.58 -4.05
CA PHE A 121 0.97 -12.81 -3.51
C PHE A 121 2.10 -13.76 -3.15
N VAL A 122 3.14 -13.80 -3.97
CA VAL A 122 4.31 -14.67 -3.75
C VAL A 122 5.55 -13.84 -3.49
N PRO A 123 5.82 -13.48 -2.22
CA PRO A 123 6.95 -12.62 -1.90
C PRO A 123 8.31 -13.30 -2.09
N SER A 124 8.34 -14.64 -2.03
CA SER A 124 9.58 -15.41 -2.16
C SER A 124 10.27 -15.32 -3.52
N LEU A 125 9.56 -14.87 -4.55
CA LEU A 125 10.12 -14.74 -5.90
C LEU A 125 10.49 -13.31 -6.27
N GLY A 126 10.40 -12.37 -5.33
CA GLY A 126 10.64 -10.95 -5.61
C GLY A 126 9.63 -10.35 -6.58
N ILE A 127 8.57 -11.07 -6.86
CA ILE A 127 7.50 -10.63 -7.74
C ILE A 127 6.44 -9.97 -6.86
N SER A 128 6.30 -8.67 -7.00
CA SER A 128 5.31 -7.89 -6.25
C SER A 128 4.06 -7.63 -7.07
N TYR A 129 3.66 -8.62 -7.84
CA TYR A 129 2.40 -8.52 -8.58
C TYR A 129 1.34 -9.30 -7.83
N VAL A 130 0.33 -8.60 -7.34
CA VAL A 130 -0.89 -9.24 -6.92
C VAL A 130 -1.74 -9.38 -8.17
N TYR A 131 -1.88 -10.61 -8.65
CA TYR A 131 -2.74 -10.90 -9.78
C TYR A 131 -4.15 -11.16 -9.25
N PHE A 132 -5.08 -10.33 -9.66
CA PHE A 132 -6.49 -10.56 -9.39
C PHE A 132 -7.13 -11.10 -10.66
N PRO A 133 -7.58 -12.37 -10.66
CA PRO A 133 -8.41 -12.85 -11.74
C PRO A 133 -9.77 -12.13 -11.64
N TYR A 134 -10.06 -11.36 -12.61
CA TYR A 134 -11.38 -10.79 -12.79
C TYR A 134 -12.28 -11.75 -13.53
#